data_2989ec5b7360bdb2cfdc01cd00e2a6a3
#
_entry.id   2989ec5b7360bdb2cfdc01cd00e2a6a3
#
_cell.length_a   1.000
_cell.length_b   1.000
_cell.length_c   1.000
_cell.angle_alpha   90.00
_cell.angle_beta   90.00
_cell.angle_gamma   90.00
#
_symmetry.space_group_name_H-M   'P 1'
#
loop_
_entity.id
_entity.type
_entity.pdbx_description
1 polymer ?
#
loop_
_entity_poly.entity_id
_entity_poly.type
_entity_poly.pdbx_seq_one_letter_code
_entity_poly.pdbx_strand_id
1 'polypeptide(L)'
;MNKVKQLYELQEVDLEIQRKTEALAQVRGQLGKDDDLAAARSAYDAAKKSLSDLEHQQKTEEWELNELGAKIAVIEKKLYGGSVKNPRELTGFQQDLELLKAQRGEREDKLLALMMDVDSLYQDVALKKSDFEKIERDWNENQKQLSQQQAELDAELASLEQKRNLLAGQIDSDSLDLYEEMRRAKQGQAVAKVVQGRCQGCRISLSVSDQQKARMGQELAQCSNCGRILYLS
;
A
#
# COMPACT_ATOMS: atom_id res chain seq x y z
N MET A 1 47.81 11.77 15.75
CA MET A 1 46.89 10.65 15.38
C MET A 1 47.10 10.35 13.89
N ASN A 2 46.95 9.09 13.47
CA ASN A 2 47.13 8.73 12.05
C ASN A 2 45.97 9.30 11.22
N LYS A 3 46.25 10.31 10.37
CA LYS A 3 45.25 11.00 9.51
C LYS A 3 44.42 10.02 8.68
N VAL A 4 45.04 8.98 8.15
CA VAL A 4 44.37 7.98 7.33
C VAL A 4 43.37 7.16 8.15
N LYS A 5 43.66 6.90 9.44
CA LYS A 5 42.71 6.22 10.34
C LYS A 5 41.50 7.08 10.59
N GLN A 6 41.66 8.39 10.79
CA GLN A 6 40.54 9.33 10.98
C GLN A 6 39.65 9.38 9.73
N LEU A 7 40.23 9.46 8.54
CA LEU A 7 39.52 9.38 7.27
C LEU A 7 38.77 8.06 7.07
N TYR A 8 39.37 6.96 7.51
CA TYR A 8 38.71 5.65 7.47
C TYR A 8 37.48 5.59 8.43
N GLU A 9 37.67 6.09 9.65
CA GLU A 9 36.57 6.19 10.63
C GLU A 9 35.43 7.12 10.13
N LEU A 10 35.78 8.23 9.48
CA LEU A 10 34.81 9.12 8.83
C LEU A 10 34.04 8.38 7.70
N GLN A 11 34.75 7.61 6.87
CA GLN A 11 34.13 6.82 5.80
C GLN A 11 33.13 5.78 6.34
N GLU A 12 33.46 5.09 7.41
CA GLU A 12 32.54 4.11 8.02
C GLU A 12 31.22 4.78 8.45
N VAL A 13 31.31 5.99 9.03
CA VAL A 13 30.13 6.79 9.39
C VAL A 13 29.36 7.26 8.14
N ASP A 14 30.05 7.75 7.12
CA ASP A 14 29.42 8.19 5.88
C ASP A 14 28.69 7.05 5.14
N LEU A 15 29.26 5.86 5.13
CA LEU A 15 28.63 4.67 4.56
C LEU A 15 27.41 4.22 5.37
N GLU A 16 27.43 4.41 6.68
CA GLU A 16 26.31 4.11 7.53
C GLU A 16 25.17 5.13 7.33
N ILE A 17 25.48 6.42 7.25
CA ILE A 17 24.54 7.47 6.87
C ILE A 17 23.87 7.15 5.53
N GLN A 18 24.65 6.77 4.52
CA GLN A 18 24.12 6.41 3.22
C GLN A 18 23.12 5.24 3.31
N ARG A 19 23.48 4.16 3.99
CA ARG A 19 22.60 2.99 4.17
C ARG A 19 21.29 3.36 4.89
N LYS A 20 21.41 4.16 5.97
CA LYS A 20 20.23 4.60 6.73
C LYS A 20 19.34 5.56 5.93
N THR A 21 19.94 6.43 5.11
CA THR A 21 19.20 7.32 4.20
C THR A 21 18.44 6.53 3.14
N GLU A 22 19.05 5.51 2.57
CA GLU A 22 18.40 4.61 1.61
C GLU A 22 17.23 3.84 2.27
N ALA A 23 17.44 3.31 3.50
CA ALA A 23 16.39 2.65 4.26
C ALA A 23 15.22 3.61 4.59
N LEU A 24 15.54 4.84 5.00
CA LEU A 24 14.54 5.88 5.27
C LEU A 24 13.72 6.22 4.01
N ALA A 25 14.37 6.32 2.85
CA ALA A 25 13.68 6.55 1.59
C ALA A 25 12.71 5.41 1.23
N GLN A 26 13.07 4.15 1.52
CA GLN A 26 12.20 2.99 1.33
C GLN A 26 10.98 3.04 2.26
N VAL A 27 11.18 3.33 3.55
CA VAL A 27 10.11 3.45 4.54
C VAL A 27 9.15 4.58 4.14
N ARG A 28 9.68 5.77 3.81
CA ARG A 28 8.87 6.91 3.34
C ARG A 28 8.10 6.60 2.06
N GLY A 29 8.68 5.79 1.17
CA GLY A 29 8.01 5.35 -0.05
C GLY A 29 6.86 4.35 0.17
N GLN A 30 6.76 3.75 1.37
CA GLN A 30 5.67 2.83 1.75
C GLN A 30 4.61 3.50 2.63
N LEU A 31 4.99 4.57 3.32
CA LEU A 31 4.06 5.36 4.14
C LEU A 31 2.95 5.98 3.28
N GLY A 32 1.71 5.81 3.72
CA GLY A 32 0.53 6.35 3.06
C GLY A 32 0.10 5.60 1.79
N LYS A 33 0.77 4.52 1.39
CA LYS A 33 0.26 3.68 0.30
C LYS A 33 -0.94 2.89 0.79
N ASP A 34 -2.06 3.10 0.13
CA ASP A 34 -3.37 2.55 0.49
C ASP A 34 -4.11 1.90 -0.69
N ASP A 35 -3.40 1.54 -1.75
CA ASP A 35 -3.99 1.01 -2.98
C ASP A 35 -4.93 -0.18 -2.72
N ASP A 36 -4.48 -1.16 -1.90
CA ASP A 36 -5.28 -2.33 -1.55
C ASP A 36 -6.47 -1.96 -0.65
N LEU A 37 -6.28 -1.03 0.28
CA LEU A 37 -7.32 -0.53 1.17
C LEU A 37 -8.38 0.23 0.37
N ALA A 38 -7.97 1.10 -0.53
CA ALA A 38 -8.86 1.86 -1.41
C ALA A 38 -9.66 0.93 -2.33
N ALA A 39 -9.02 -0.11 -2.89
CA ALA A 39 -9.67 -1.11 -3.72
C ALA A 39 -10.72 -1.91 -2.93
N ALA A 40 -10.37 -2.39 -1.72
CA ALA A 40 -11.28 -3.13 -0.85
C ALA A 40 -12.49 -2.27 -0.43
N ARG A 41 -12.24 -1.01 -0.07
CA ARG A 41 -13.30 -0.04 0.26
C ARG A 41 -14.24 0.19 -0.92
N SER A 42 -13.69 0.42 -2.11
CA SER A 42 -14.48 0.61 -3.33
C SER A 42 -15.36 -0.60 -3.64
N ALA A 43 -14.83 -1.82 -3.47
CA ALA A 43 -15.56 -3.07 -3.69
C ALA A 43 -16.72 -3.23 -2.68
N TYR A 44 -16.48 -2.92 -1.40
CA TYR A 44 -17.49 -2.92 -0.36
C TYR A 44 -18.60 -1.89 -0.63
N ASP A 45 -18.23 -0.65 -0.94
CA ASP A 45 -19.18 0.44 -1.21
C ASP A 45 -20.04 0.14 -2.46
N ALA A 46 -19.45 -0.45 -3.50
CA ALA A 46 -20.17 -0.88 -4.70
C ALA A 46 -21.19 -1.98 -4.39
N ALA A 47 -20.80 -3.00 -3.62
CA ALA A 47 -21.71 -4.07 -3.23
C ALA A 47 -22.86 -3.55 -2.35
N LYS A 48 -22.56 -2.66 -1.41
CA LYS A 48 -23.58 -2.00 -0.56
C LYS A 48 -24.58 -1.17 -1.38
N LYS A 49 -24.09 -0.46 -2.39
CA LYS A 49 -24.96 0.28 -3.31
C LYS A 49 -25.86 -0.67 -4.10
N SER A 50 -25.30 -1.74 -4.66
CA SER A 50 -26.08 -2.75 -5.41
C SER A 50 -27.15 -3.39 -4.54
N LEU A 51 -26.86 -3.67 -3.27
CA LEU A 51 -27.83 -4.20 -2.32
C LEU A 51 -28.99 -3.20 -2.11
N SER A 52 -28.66 -1.94 -1.87
CA SER A 52 -29.67 -0.89 -1.69
C SER A 52 -30.57 -0.71 -2.92
N ASP A 53 -30.00 -0.80 -4.11
CA ASP A 53 -30.73 -0.70 -5.38
C ASP A 53 -31.70 -1.90 -5.56
N LEU A 54 -31.26 -3.13 -5.21
CA LEU A 54 -32.10 -4.32 -5.25
C LEU A 54 -33.21 -4.33 -4.19
N GLU A 55 -32.90 -3.90 -2.96
CA GLU A 55 -33.91 -3.74 -1.91
C GLU A 55 -35.00 -2.73 -2.31
N HIS A 56 -34.61 -1.68 -3.02
CA HIS A 56 -35.58 -0.71 -3.55
C HIS A 56 -36.45 -1.35 -4.64
N GLN A 57 -35.88 -2.14 -5.54
CA GLN A 57 -36.64 -2.88 -6.56
C GLN A 57 -37.59 -3.89 -5.92
N GLN A 58 -37.18 -4.64 -4.90
CA GLN A 58 -37.99 -5.59 -4.16
C GLN A 58 -39.19 -4.87 -3.54
N LYS A 59 -39.00 -3.76 -2.84
CA LYS A 59 -40.08 -2.96 -2.26
C LYS A 59 -41.07 -2.44 -3.31
N THR A 60 -40.57 -2.08 -4.47
CA THR A 60 -41.41 -1.61 -5.58
C THR A 60 -42.30 -2.74 -6.09
N GLU A 61 -41.74 -3.94 -6.31
CA GLU A 61 -42.50 -5.12 -6.75
C GLU A 61 -43.53 -5.56 -5.67
N GLU A 62 -43.17 -5.54 -4.40
CA GLU A 62 -44.08 -5.82 -3.30
C GLU A 62 -45.29 -4.86 -3.30
N TRP A 63 -45.03 -3.55 -3.51
CA TRP A 63 -46.07 -2.56 -3.59
C TRP A 63 -47.02 -2.81 -4.79
N GLU A 64 -46.44 -3.05 -5.99
CA GLU A 64 -47.20 -3.34 -7.21
C GLU A 64 -48.02 -4.63 -7.08
N LEU A 65 -47.48 -5.66 -6.40
CA LEU A 65 -48.20 -6.90 -6.11
C LEU A 65 -49.39 -6.67 -5.20
N ASN A 66 -49.26 -5.84 -4.17
CA ASN A 66 -50.32 -5.47 -3.28
C ASN A 66 -51.44 -4.69 -4.00
N GLU A 67 -51.06 -3.77 -4.91
CA GLU A 67 -52.01 -3.03 -5.75
C GLU A 67 -52.81 -3.98 -6.68
N LEU A 68 -52.12 -4.97 -7.28
CA LEU A 68 -52.80 -5.99 -8.08
C LEU A 68 -53.76 -6.84 -7.25
N GLY A 69 -53.36 -7.21 -6.03
CA GLY A 69 -54.21 -7.93 -5.09
C GLY A 69 -55.47 -7.16 -4.75
N ALA A 70 -55.37 -5.85 -4.51
CA ALA A 70 -56.53 -4.96 -4.26
C ALA A 70 -57.48 -4.91 -5.48
N LYS A 71 -56.94 -4.81 -6.71
CA LYS A 71 -57.71 -4.82 -7.94
C LYS A 71 -58.46 -6.14 -8.12
N ILE A 72 -57.81 -7.26 -7.91
CA ILE A 72 -58.38 -8.62 -7.96
C ILE A 72 -59.56 -8.72 -6.97
N ALA A 73 -59.35 -8.30 -5.72
CA ALA A 73 -60.40 -8.33 -4.69
C ALA A 73 -61.66 -7.53 -5.06
N VAL A 74 -61.46 -6.38 -5.71
CA VAL A 74 -62.59 -5.56 -6.22
C VAL A 74 -63.36 -6.29 -7.30
N ILE A 75 -62.69 -6.94 -8.26
CA ILE A 75 -63.34 -7.71 -9.35
C ILE A 75 -64.02 -8.96 -8.81
N GLU A 76 -63.38 -9.69 -7.90
CA GLU A 76 -64.00 -10.85 -7.25
C GLU A 76 -65.28 -10.47 -6.48
N LYS A 77 -65.26 -9.35 -5.77
CA LYS A 77 -66.44 -8.84 -5.10
C LYS A 77 -67.60 -8.48 -6.08
N LYS A 78 -67.30 -7.92 -7.25
CA LYS A 78 -68.30 -7.65 -8.30
C LYS A 78 -68.82 -8.93 -8.93
N LEU A 79 -67.93 -9.92 -9.16
CA LEU A 79 -68.29 -11.19 -9.80
C LEU A 79 -69.16 -12.08 -8.91
N TYR A 80 -68.77 -12.20 -7.61
CA TYR A 80 -69.42 -13.14 -6.68
C TYR A 80 -70.37 -12.47 -5.68
N GLY A 81 -70.34 -11.14 -5.56
CA GLY A 81 -71.18 -10.40 -4.60
C GLY A 81 -72.61 -10.19 -5.02
N GLY A 82 -73.03 -10.70 -6.16
CA GLY A 82 -74.47 -10.62 -6.62
C GLY A 82 -74.93 -9.22 -7.07
N SER A 83 -74.06 -8.25 -7.14
CA SER A 83 -74.38 -6.87 -7.56
C SER A 83 -74.54 -6.71 -9.08
N VAL A 84 -73.87 -7.59 -9.85
CA VAL A 84 -73.93 -7.59 -11.32
C VAL A 84 -74.75 -8.78 -11.78
N LYS A 85 -75.86 -8.49 -12.58
CA LYS A 85 -76.78 -9.52 -13.07
C LYS A 85 -76.71 -9.72 -14.56
N ASN A 86 -75.92 -8.89 -15.29
CA ASN A 86 -75.80 -8.95 -16.72
C ASN A 86 -74.75 -10.06 -17.13
N PRO A 87 -75.19 -11.11 -17.87
CA PRO A 87 -74.24 -12.19 -18.23
C PRO A 87 -73.02 -11.72 -19.04
N ARG A 88 -73.14 -10.72 -19.90
CA ARG A 88 -72.04 -10.21 -20.69
C ARG A 88 -71.00 -9.48 -19.82
N GLU A 89 -71.43 -8.72 -18.82
CA GLU A 89 -70.54 -8.05 -17.86
C GLU A 89 -69.83 -9.07 -16.98
N LEU A 90 -70.53 -10.12 -16.53
CA LEU A 90 -69.92 -11.21 -15.77
C LEU A 90 -68.85 -11.92 -16.53
N THR A 91 -69.06 -12.21 -17.85
CA THR A 91 -68.00 -12.80 -18.70
C THR A 91 -66.78 -11.85 -18.86
N GLY A 92 -67.01 -10.54 -18.99
CA GLY A 92 -65.94 -9.55 -19.02
C GLY A 92 -65.14 -9.55 -17.72
N PHE A 93 -65.80 -9.53 -16.55
CA PHE A 93 -65.09 -9.59 -15.26
C PHE A 93 -64.35 -10.91 -15.01
N GLN A 94 -64.84 -12.03 -15.56
CA GLN A 94 -64.10 -13.32 -15.52
C GLN A 94 -62.79 -13.24 -16.31
N GLN A 95 -62.84 -12.71 -17.54
CA GLN A 95 -61.64 -12.52 -18.36
C GLN A 95 -60.62 -11.56 -17.71
N ASP A 96 -61.08 -10.45 -17.16
CA ASP A 96 -60.24 -9.49 -16.42
C ASP A 96 -59.63 -10.15 -15.19
N LEU A 97 -60.37 -10.96 -14.44
CA LEU A 97 -59.85 -11.68 -13.29
C LEU A 97 -58.75 -12.69 -13.64
N GLU A 98 -58.98 -13.47 -14.71
CA GLU A 98 -57.95 -14.40 -15.20
C GLU A 98 -56.66 -13.70 -15.63
N LEU A 99 -56.78 -12.56 -16.37
CA LEU A 99 -55.66 -11.75 -16.77
C LEU A 99 -54.88 -11.19 -15.56
N LEU A 100 -55.60 -10.61 -14.60
CA LEU A 100 -54.96 -10.05 -13.39
C LEU A 100 -54.33 -11.12 -12.51
N LYS A 101 -54.90 -12.31 -12.43
CA LYS A 101 -54.29 -13.46 -11.72
C LYS A 101 -53.01 -13.97 -12.41
N ALA A 102 -53.01 -13.98 -13.75
CA ALA A 102 -51.80 -14.33 -14.50
C ALA A 102 -50.69 -13.30 -14.28
N GLN A 103 -50.98 -12.00 -14.38
CA GLN A 103 -50.05 -10.93 -14.08
C GLN A 103 -49.52 -10.98 -12.64
N ARG A 104 -50.38 -11.32 -11.68
CA ARG A 104 -49.97 -11.51 -10.28
C ARG A 104 -48.99 -12.66 -10.13
N GLY A 105 -49.21 -13.81 -10.79
CA GLY A 105 -48.29 -14.95 -10.76
C GLY A 105 -46.92 -14.59 -11.30
N GLU A 106 -46.86 -13.92 -12.48
CA GLU A 106 -45.60 -13.46 -13.05
C GLU A 106 -44.82 -12.51 -12.10
N ARG A 107 -45.52 -11.61 -11.39
CA ARG A 107 -44.88 -10.71 -10.41
C ARG A 107 -44.46 -11.44 -9.15
N GLU A 108 -45.23 -12.42 -8.67
CA GLU A 108 -44.85 -13.26 -7.53
C GLU A 108 -43.54 -14.01 -7.84
N ASP A 109 -43.39 -14.58 -9.04
CA ASP A 109 -42.13 -15.24 -9.46
C ASP A 109 -40.96 -14.25 -9.53
N LYS A 110 -41.22 -13.04 -10.05
CA LYS A 110 -40.21 -11.97 -10.10
C LYS A 110 -39.78 -11.53 -8.70
N LEU A 111 -40.73 -11.36 -7.79
CA LEU A 111 -40.45 -10.99 -6.41
C LEU A 111 -39.62 -12.07 -5.71
N LEU A 112 -39.94 -13.35 -5.91
CA LEU A 112 -39.15 -14.46 -5.38
C LEU A 112 -37.69 -14.45 -5.88
N ALA A 113 -37.48 -14.20 -7.18
CA ALA A 113 -36.15 -14.06 -7.74
C ALA A 113 -35.38 -12.90 -7.11
N LEU A 114 -36.00 -11.71 -6.99
CA LEU A 114 -35.39 -10.55 -6.33
C LEU A 114 -35.03 -10.82 -4.86
N MET A 115 -35.87 -11.53 -4.12
CA MET A 115 -35.59 -11.93 -2.73
C MET A 115 -34.34 -12.82 -2.65
N MET A 116 -34.20 -13.77 -3.55
CA MET A 116 -33.00 -14.62 -3.60
C MET A 116 -31.73 -13.83 -3.94
N ASP A 117 -31.84 -12.89 -4.87
CA ASP A 117 -30.73 -12.00 -5.25
C ASP A 117 -30.32 -11.09 -4.10
N VAL A 118 -31.29 -10.52 -3.37
CA VAL A 118 -31.05 -9.72 -2.16
C VAL A 118 -30.34 -10.52 -1.09
N ASP A 119 -30.81 -11.76 -0.80
CA ASP A 119 -30.18 -12.62 0.20
C ASP A 119 -28.72 -12.98 -0.20
N SER A 120 -28.49 -13.30 -1.47
CA SER A 120 -27.16 -13.55 -1.99
C SER A 120 -26.25 -12.35 -1.85
N LEU A 121 -26.76 -11.17 -2.19
CA LEU A 121 -25.99 -9.93 -2.13
C LEU A 121 -25.73 -9.47 -0.68
N TYR A 122 -26.63 -9.79 0.24
CA TYR A 122 -26.40 -9.60 1.69
C TYR A 122 -25.15 -10.36 2.16
N GLN A 123 -25.00 -11.61 1.73
CA GLN A 123 -23.84 -12.44 2.06
C GLN A 123 -22.55 -11.87 1.44
N ASP A 124 -22.61 -11.43 0.17
CA ASP A 124 -21.47 -10.79 -0.51
C ASP A 124 -21.03 -9.50 0.18
N VAL A 125 -21.98 -8.64 0.56
CA VAL A 125 -21.69 -7.41 1.32
C VAL A 125 -21.06 -7.72 2.67
N ALA A 126 -21.52 -8.75 3.39
CA ALA A 126 -20.95 -9.16 4.67
C ALA A 126 -19.48 -9.66 4.50
N LEU A 127 -19.20 -10.45 3.46
CA LEU A 127 -17.85 -10.92 3.14
C LEU A 127 -16.93 -9.75 2.79
N LYS A 128 -17.34 -8.88 1.87
CA LYS A 128 -16.54 -7.70 1.46
C LYS A 128 -16.30 -6.74 2.62
N LYS A 129 -17.27 -6.58 3.52
CA LYS A 129 -17.10 -5.81 4.76
C LYS A 129 -16.01 -6.41 5.64
N SER A 130 -16.07 -7.73 5.87
CA SER A 130 -15.07 -8.43 6.69
C SER A 130 -13.65 -8.31 6.11
N ASP A 131 -13.53 -8.45 4.78
CA ASP A 131 -12.26 -8.31 4.08
C ASP A 131 -11.72 -6.89 4.16
N PHE A 132 -12.58 -5.89 3.94
CA PHE A 132 -12.22 -4.47 4.09
C PHE A 132 -11.73 -4.17 5.51
N GLU A 133 -12.47 -4.58 6.55
CA GLU A 133 -12.10 -4.36 7.95
C GLU A 133 -10.79 -5.07 8.33
N LYS A 134 -10.50 -6.23 7.74
CA LYS A 134 -9.23 -6.92 7.92
C LYS A 134 -8.08 -6.14 7.30
N ILE A 135 -8.21 -5.77 6.02
CA ILE A 135 -7.20 -4.99 5.28
C ILE A 135 -6.94 -3.65 5.97
N GLU A 136 -7.99 -2.99 6.48
CA GLU A 136 -7.88 -1.73 7.22
C GLU A 136 -7.08 -1.89 8.52
N ARG A 137 -7.33 -2.96 9.29
CA ARG A 137 -6.54 -3.25 10.49
C ARG A 137 -5.07 -3.53 10.16
N ASP A 138 -4.82 -4.37 9.17
CA ASP A 138 -3.46 -4.74 8.75
C ASP A 138 -2.70 -3.51 8.23
N TRP A 139 -3.38 -2.66 7.45
CA TRP A 139 -2.82 -1.40 6.95
C TRP A 139 -2.48 -0.45 8.10
N ASN A 140 -3.41 -0.23 9.04
CA ASN A 140 -3.19 0.65 10.19
C ASN A 140 -1.99 0.19 11.05
N GLU A 141 -1.87 -1.12 11.31
CA GLU A 141 -0.74 -1.67 12.06
C GLU A 141 0.57 -1.50 11.30
N ASN A 142 0.59 -1.76 9.99
CA ASN A 142 1.75 -1.54 9.15
C ASN A 142 2.17 -0.06 9.10
N GLN A 143 1.22 0.88 8.97
CA GLN A 143 1.52 2.33 8.99
C GLN A 143 2.12 2.78 10.33
N LYS A 144 1.62 2.21 11.43
CA LYS A 144 2.18 2.48 12.76
C LYS A 144 3.63 1.99 12.88
N GLN A 145 3.91 0.78 12.41
CA GLN A 145 5.27 0.21 12.40
C GLN A 145 6.22 1.01 11.50
N LEU A 146 5.78 1.40 10.30
CA LEU A 146 6.55 2.24 9.38
C LEU A 146 6.84 3.63 9.97
N SER A 147 5.87 4.24 10.65
CA SER A 147 6.05 5.54 11.34
C SER A 147 7.06 5.44 12.47
N GLN A 148 7.02 4.36 13.25
CA GLN A 148 8.00 4.12 14.31
C GLN A 148 9.40 3.91 13.71
N GLN A 149 9.51 3.10 12.68
CA GLN A 149 10.77 2.82 11.98
C GLN A 149 11.35 4.09 11.35
N GLN A 150 10.51 4.97 10.80
CA GLN A 150 10.93 6.28 10.31
C GLN A 150 11.53 7.13 11.44
N ALA A 151 10.85 7.22 12.59
CA ALA A 151 11.34 8.02 13.72
C ALA A 151 12.67 7.49 14.27
N GLU A 152 12.85 6.17 14.33
CA GLU A 152 14.12 5.53 14.74
C GLU A 152 15.25 5.86 13.75
N LEU A 153 14.99 5.73 12.45
CA LEU A 153 15.97 6.05 11.40
C LEU A 153 16.34 7.53 11.38
N ASP A 154 15.38 8.44 11.55
CA ASP A 154 15.61 9.88 11.63
C ASP A 154 16.47 10.23 12.86
N ALA A 155 16.25 9.60 14.02
CA ALA A 155 17.07 9.80 15.23
C ALA A 155 18.49 9.25 15.07
N GLU A 156 18.64 8.06 14.47
CA GLU A 156 19.95 7.46 14.18
C GLU A 156 20.75 8.31 13.19
N LEU A 157 20.11 8.81 12.12
CA LEU A 157 20.74 9.71 11.15
C LEU A 157 21.24 11.00 11.81
N ALA A 158 20.43 11.63 12.67
CA ALA A 158 20.85 12.82 13.41
C ALA A 158 22.08 12.55 14.30
N SER A 159 22.13 11.41 14.98
CA SER A 159 23.27 10.99 15.79
C SER A 159 24.54 10.75 14.92
N LEU A 160 24.36 10.07 13.78
CA LEU A 160 25.46 9.79 12.86
C LEU A 160 26.02 11.08 12.21
N GLU A 161 25.14 12.03 11.87
CA GLU A 161 25.56 13.35 11.35
C GLU A 161 26.35 14.16 12.39
N GLN A 162 25.92 14.13 13.65
CA GLN A 162 26.72 14.75 14.74
C GLN A 162 28.09 14.09 14.87
N LYS A 163 28.16 12.77 14.86
CA LYS A 163 29.42 12.02 14.92
C LYS A 163 30.31 12.33 13.72
N ARG A 164 29.72 12.39 12.51
CA ARG A 164 30.40 12.78 11.29
C ARG A 164 31.05 14.17 11.42
N ASN A 165 30.29 15.16 11.90
CA ASN A 165 30.78 16.52 12.06
C ASN A 165 31.92 16.62 13.07
N LEU A 166 31.85 15.86 14.17
CA LEU A 166 32.94 15.77 15.15
C LEU A 166 34.21 15.16 14.56
N LEU A 167 34.08 14.08 13.79
CA LEU A 167 35.23 13.45 13.13
C LEU A 167 35.83 14.35 12.05
N ALA A 168 35.00 14.97 11.21
CA ALA A 168 35.44 15.89 10.16
C ALA A 168 36.17 17.11 10.76
N GLY A 169 35.71 17.67 11.89
CA GLY A 169 36.36 18.77 12.57
C GLY A 169 37.75 18.44 13.18
N GLN A 170 38.11 17.15 13.27
CA GLN A 170 39.44 16.70 13.73
C GLN A 170 40.44 16.49 12.59
N ILE A 171 39.99 16.61 11.33
CA ILE A 171 40.77 16.38 10.13
C ILE A 171 41.14 17.76 9.54
N ASP A 172 42.39 17.89 9.05
CA ASP A 172 42.79 19.10 8.34
C ASP A 172 42.06 19.28 7.02
N SER A 173 41.86 20.55 6.59
CA SER A 173 41.03 20.90 5.42
C SER A 173 41.48 20.17 4.14
N ASP A 174 42.83 20.15 3.89
CA ASP A 174 43.36 19.58 2.64
C ASP A 174 43.10 18.08 2.55
N SER A 175 43.24 17.34 3.69
CA SER A 175 42.91 15.93 3.78
C SER A 175 41.41 15.64 3.65
N LEU A 176 40.58 16.51 4.22
CA LEU A 176 39.12 16.39 4.13
C LEU A 176 38.63 16.67 2.71
N ASP A 177 39.17 17.69 2.04
CA ASP A 177 38.79 18.03 0.66
C ASP A 177 39.14 16.89 -0.31
N LEU A 178 40.32 16.31 -0.17
CA LEU A 178 40.69 15.15 -0.96
C LEU A 178 39.79 13.95 -0.69
N TYR A 179 39.41 13.72 0.57
CA TYR A 179 38.50 12.65 0.94
C TYR A 179 37.12 12.86 0.31
N GLU A 180 36.54 14.06 0.38
CA GLU A 180 35.22 14.36 -0.17
C GLU A 180 35.19 14.26 -1.71
N GLU A 181 36.30 14.67 -2.39
CA GLU A 181 36.44 14.47 -3.83
C GLU A 181 36.42 12.98 -4.18
N MET A 182 37.24 12.21 -3.48
CA MET A 182 37.33 10.75 -3.68
C MET A 182 36.03 10.03 -3.33
N ARG A 183 35.36 10.43 -2.25
CA ARG A 183 34.07 9.88 -1.83
C ARG A 183 33.02 10.04 -2.93
N ARG A 184 32.91 11.21 -3.54
CA ARG A 184 32.02 11.48 -4.68
C ARG A 184 32.37 10.63 -5.90
N ALA A 185 33.67 10.54 -6.24
CA ALA A 185 34.14 9.81 -7.42
C ALA A 185 34.05 8.27 -7.28
N LYS A 186 34.03 7.74 -6.04
CA LYS A 186 34.14 6.29 -5.76
C LYS A 186 32.96 5.71 -4.98
N GLN A 187 31.77 6.28 -5.17
CA GLN A 187 30.51 5.77 -4.59
C GLN A 187 30.59 5.60 -3.05
N GLY A 188 31.12 6.60 -2.37
CA GLY A 188 31.25 6.60 -0.91
C GLY A 188 32.54 5.97 -0.36
N GLN A 189 33.31 5.25 -1.17
CA GLN A 189 34.52 4.53 -0.73
C GLN A 189 35.79 5.29 -1.12
N ALA A 190 36.17 6.33 -0.39
CA ALA A 190 37.35 7.13 -0.60
C ALA A 190 38.62 6.40 -0.10
N VAL A 191 38.50 5.70 1.04
CA VAL A 191 39.61 5.02 1.71
C VAL A 191 39.48 3.51 1.49
N ALA A 192 40.58 2.86 1.11
CA ALA A 192 40.64 1.41 0.94
C ALA A 192 41.62 0.76 1.91
N LYS A 193 41.18 -0.25 2.66
CA LYS A 193 42.10 -1.09 3.46
C LYS A 193 43.09 -1.79 2.57
N VAL A 194 44.32 -1.94 3.09
CA VAL A 194 45.33 -2.79 2.49
C VAL A 194 45.44 -4.06 3.28
N VAL A 195 45.14 -5.20 2.64
CA VAL A 195 45.24 -6.53 3.26
C VAL A 195 46.15 -7.40 2.38
N GLN A 196 47.17 -7.99 2.97
CA GLN A 196 48.14 -8.84 2.26
C GLN A 196 48.73 -8.17 1.02
N GLY A 197 49.06 -6.88 1.11
CA GLY A 197 49.62 -6.11 0.01
C GLY A 197 48.66 -5.79 -1.13
N ARG A 198 47.34 -5.99 -0.95
CA ARG A 198 46.30 -5.71 -1.95
C ARG A 198 45.38 -4.59 -1.48
N CYS A 199 45.03 -3.69 -2.40
CA CYS A 199 44.01 -2.70 -2.18
C CYS A 199 42.63 -3.35 -2.16
N GLN A 200 41.90 -3.24 -1.06
CA GLN A 200 40.55 -3.82 -0.96
C GLN A 200 39.50 -3.09 -1.81
N GLY A 201 39.79 -1.86 -2.26
CA GLY A 201 38.87 -1.11 -3.12
C GLY A 201 38.83 -1.58 -4.57
N CYS A 202 40.01 -1.99 -5.15
CA CYS A 202 40.11 -2.50 -6.53
C CYS A 202 40.63 -3.92 -6.62
N ARG A 203 41.04 -4.53 -5.50
CA ARG A 203 41.55 -5.92 -5.35
C ARG A 203 42.89 -6.20 -6.10
N ILE A 204 43.59 -5.14 -6.55
CA ILE A 204 44.86 -5.24 -7.23
C ILE A 204 46.01 -5.19 -6.22
N SER A 205 47.10 -5.94 -6.47
CA SER A 205 48.30 -5.92 -5.67
C SER A 205 48.98 -4.55 -5.80
N LEU A 206 49.38 -3.98 -4.67
CA LEU A 206 50.06 -2.70 -4.61
C LEU A 206 51.55 -2.84 -4.96
N SER A 207 52.11 -1.83 -5.60
CA SER A 207 53.55 -1.73 -5.79
C SER A 207 54.28 -1.64 -4.45
N VAL A 208 55.52 -2.03 -4.41
CA VAL A 208 56.37 -1.89 -3.20
C VAL A 208 56.44 -0.43 -2.76
N SER A 209 56.48 0.49 -3.71
CA SER A 209 56.49 1.92 -3.46
C SER A 209 55.16 2.40 -2.77
N ASP A 210 53.99 1.96 -3.27
CA ASP A 210 52.72 2.32 -2.66
C ASP A 210 52.60 1.77 -1.25
N GLN A 211 53.03 0.52 -1.03
CA GLN A 211 53.04 -0.10 0.30
C GLN A 211 53.96 0.65 1.27
N GLN A 212 55.15 1.09 0.82
CA GLN A 212 56.08 1.85 1.66
C GLN A 212 55.49 3.24 2.00
N LYS A 213 54.93 3.97 1.03
CA LYS A 213 54.24 5.27 1.27
C LYS A 213 53.11 5.12 2.26
N ALA A 214 52.26 4.11 2.11
CA ALA A 214 51.18 3.84 3.02
C ALA A 214 51.62 3.49 4.46
N ARG A 215 52.81 2.84 4.61
CA ARG A 215 53.41 2.53 5.93
C ARG A 215 54.02 3.76 6.61
N MET A 216 54.65 4.65 5.84
CA MET A 216 55.30 5.85 6.40
C MET A 216 54.28 6.85 6.98
N GLY A 217 53.01 6.89 6.46
CA GLY A 217 51.93 7.68 7.02
C GLY A 217 52.15 9.19 7.06
N GLN A 218 53.18 9.69 6.40
CA GLN A 218 53.52 11.11 6.37
C GLN A 218 52.61 11.90 5.42
N GLU A 219 52.19 11.26 4.32
CA GLU A 219 51.25 11.79 3.33
C GLU A 219 50.12 10.79 3.08
N LEU A 220 49.00 11.25 2.53
CA LEU A 220 47.86 10.42 2.14
C LEU A 220 48.26 9.58 0.90
N ALA A 221 48.79 8.38 1.11
CA ALA A 221 49.16 7.49 0.03
C ALA A 221 47.90 7.02 -0.72
N GLN A 222 47.94 7.14 -2.05
CA GLN A 222 46.86 6.69 -2.93
C GLN A 222 47.25 5.43 -3.69
N CYS A 223 46.26 4.61 -4.00
CA CYS A 223 46.43 3.44 -4.85
C CYS A 223 46.67 3.88 -6.30
N SER A 224 47.84 3.50 -6.88
CA SER A 224 48.20 3.84 -8.26
C SER A 224 47.19 3.38 -9.31
N ASN A 225 46.34 2.36 -9.00
CA ASN A 225 45.37 1.82 -9.93
C ASN A 225 43.99 2.47 -9.80
N CYS A 226 43.44 2.68 -8.57
CA CYS A 226 42.09 3.16 -8.40
C CYS A 226 41.99 4.55 -7.75
N GLY A 227 43.10 5.12 -7.31
CA GLY A 227 43.19 6.44 -6.69
C GLY A 227 42.78 6.51 -5.23
N ARG A 228 42.14 5.48 -4.66
CA ARG A 228 41.66 5.50 -3.26
C ARG A 228 42.81 5.67 -2.28
N ILE A 229 42.55 6.40 -1.19
CA ILE A 229 43.49 6.55 -0.07
C ILE A 229 43.72 5.19 0.58
N LEU A 230 44.98 4.84 0.80
CA LEU A 230 45.38 3.53 1.31
C LEU A 230 45.48 3.54 2.83
N TYR A 231 44.71 2.69 3.50
CA TYR A 231 44.74 2.48 4.97
C TYR A 231 45.39 1.12 5.30
N LEU A 232 46.48 1.16 6.03
CA LEU A 232 47.10 -0.01 6.66
C LEU A 232 46.68 -0.05 8.13
N SER A 233 45.97 -1.11 8.52
CA SER A 233 45.58 -1.37 9.91
C SER A 233 46.71 -2.02 10.69
#